data_6b1b79626d8c02ec21960e225d32899b
#
_entry.id   6b1b79626d8c02ec21960e225d32899b
#
_cell.length_a   1.000
_cell.length_b   1.000
_cell.length_c   1.000
_cell.angle_alpha   90.00
_cell.angle_beta   90.00
_cell.angle_gamma   90.00
#
_symmetry.space_group_name_H-M   'P 1'
#
loop_
_entity.id
_entity.type
_entity.pdbx_description
1 polymer ?
#
loop_
_entity_poly.entity_id
_entity_poly.type
_entity_poly.pdbx_seq_one_letter_code
_entity_poly.pdbx_strand_id
1 'polypeptide(L)'
;VKRNPQGDALLFEDERYSYQDLNEWANQIAHYYLSIGARKGDVIAVMLENRSELIATVIGLAKIGVTSALVNTSQTGKVLTHSINLVNPIALILGEEVQSCIDDIRADIELAEDRFHWFADQATRQNVGSAPAGYVNLAEKIDHFAKFNPATTHTVQGKDGLFYIYTSGTTGLPKAVIFTHSRWTLAYGTYGHILDLKTDDVMYVTLPLYHATGIVVCWCGVIAGSATLAIRRKYSTSAFWKDVQKFNASAIGYVGELCRYLMDAPPSEIDRAHRVTKMIGNGMRPNIWDKFKQRFGVKEVLE
;
A
#
# COMPACT_ATOMS: atom_id res chain seq x y z
N VAL A 1 15.77 -5.78 -4.52
CA VAL A 1 15.98 -6.92 -5.41
C VAL A 1 17.43 -7.43 -5.34
N LYS A 2 18.47 -6.61 -5.61
CA LYS A 2 19.86 -7.09 -5.67
C LYS A 2 20.37 -7.80 -4.40
N ARG A 3 19.87 -7.42 -3.22
CA ARG A 3 20.31 -8.00 -1.92
C ARG A 3 19.66 -9.35 -1.63
N ASN A 4 18.39 -9.51 -1.99
CA ASN A 4 17.59 -10.70 -1.66
C ASN A 4 16.52 -10.94 -2.75
N PRO A 5 16.91 -11.33 -3.99
CA PRO A 5 15.98 -11.43 -5.11
C PRO A 5 14.90 -12.48 -4.89
N GLN A 6 15.25 -13.62 -4.26
CA GLN A 6 14.34 -14.74 -4.03
C GLN A 6 13.64 -14.69 -2.65
N GLY A 7 14.03 -13.74 -1.79
CA GLY A 7 13.36 -13.56 -0.51
C GLY A 7 11.95 -13.00 -0.67
N ASP A 8 11.09 -13.32 0.28
CA ASP A 8 9.74 -12.79 0.31
C ASP A 8 9.76 -11.26 0.43
N ALA A 9 9.12 -10.57 -0.50
CA ALA A 9 8.91 -9.13 -0.42
C ALA A 9 7.53 -8.78 0.10
N LEU A 10 6.50 -9.59 -0.28
CA LEU A 10 5.11 -9.32 0.01
C LEU A 10 4.35 -10.63 0.26
N LEU A 11 3.57 -10.65 1.34
CA LEU A 11 2.57 -11.68 1.64
C LEU A 11 1.19 -11.02 1.74
N PHE A 12 0.23 -11.57 1.03
CA PHE A 12 -1.15 -11.11 1.06
C PHE A 12 -2.11 -12.30 0.91
N GLU A 13 -2.97 -12.52 1.90
CA GLU A 13 -3.86 -13.68 1.94
C GLU A 13 -3.08 -15.00 1.83
N ASP A 14 -3.20 -15.73 0.73
CA ASP A 14 -2.43 -16.95 0.44
C ASP A 14 -1.38 -16.72 -0.65
N GLU A 15 -1.20 -15.47 -1.07
CA GLU A 15 -0.24 -15.07 -2.09
C GLU A 15 1.12 -14.73 -1.46
N ARG A 16 2.17 -15.07 -2.21
CA ARG A 16 3.55 -14.79 -1.86
C ARG A 16 4.29 -14.30 -3.09
N TYR A 17 4.97 -13.16 -2.96
CA TYR A 17 5.79 -12.58 -4.01
C TYR A 17 7.21 -12.35 -3.50
N SER A 18 8.20 -12.87 -4.24
CA SER A 18 9.60 -12.52 -3.98
C SER A 18 9.89 -11.07 -4.40
N TYR A 19 11.03 -10.55 -3.97
CA TYR A 19 11.51 -9.24 -4.44
C TYR A 19 11.67 -9.18 -5.97
N GLN A 20 12.03 -10.30 -6.59
CA GLN A 20 12.12 -10.42 -8.04
C GLN A 20 10.74 -10.38 -8.70
N ASP A 21 9.80 -11.22 -8.23
CA ASP A 21 8.44 -11.26 -8.78
C ASP A 21 7.77 -9.88 -8.72
N LEU A 22 7.85 -9.24 -7.55
CA LEU A 22 7.27 -7.91 -7.35
C LEU A 22 7.92 -6.86 -8.26
N ASN A 23 9.24 -6.94 -8.46
CA ASN A 23 9.96 -6.04 -9.36
C ASN A 23 9.59 -6.28 -10.84
N GLU A 24 9.46 -7.52 -11.26
CA GLU A 24 9.07 -7.89 -12.63
C GLU A 24 7.65 -7.42 -12.94
N TRP A 25 6.72 -7.63 -12.01
CA TRP A 25 5.36 -7.15 -12.12
C TRP A 25 5.29 -5.62 -12.19
N ALA A 26 6.00 -4.93 -11.31
CA ALA A 26 6.11 -3.47 -11.36
C ALA A 26 6.72 -2.96 -12.68
N ASN A 27 7.67 -3.69 -13.28
CA ASN A 27 8.22 -3.35 -14.58
C ASN A 27 7.19 -3.48 -15.71
N GLN A 28 6.36 -4.51 -15.69
CA GLN A 28 5.27 -4.67 -16.66
C GLN A 28 4.27 -3.51 -16.58
N ILE A 29 3.88 -3.11 -15.37
CA ILE A 29 3.03 -1.93 -15.15
C ILE A 29 3.70 -0.66 -15.69
N ALA A 30 4.97 -0.45 -15.38
CA ALA A 30 5.74 0.70 -15.85
C ALA A 30 5.78 0.78 -17.37
N HIS A 31 6.10 -0.32 -18.05
CA HIS A 31 6.16 -0.38 -19.53
C HIS A 31 4.79 -0.16 -20.16
N TYR A 32 3.71 -0.69 -19.57
CA TYR A 32 2.36 -0.43 -20.05
C TYR A 32 2.05 1.07 -20.02
N TYR A 33 2.28 1.74 -18.89
CA TYR A 33 1.99 3.17 -18.77
C TYR A 33 2.85 4.03 -19.72
N LEU A 34 4.12 3.68 -19.93
CA LEU A 34 4.95 4.32 -20.95
C LEU A 34 4.35 4.13 -22.35
N SER A 35 3.81 2.96 -22.69
CA SER A 35 3.24 2.67 -24.02
C SER A 35 1.97 3.48 -24.33
N ILE A 36 1.20 3.85 -23.28
CA ILE A 36 0.00 4.70 -23.43
C ILE A 36 0.31 6.19 -23.24
N GLY A 37 1.60 6.56 -23.21
CA GLY A 37 2.06 7.94 -23.26
C GLY A 37 2.31 8.61 -21.91
N ALA A 38 2.28 7.87 -20.80
CA ALA A 38 2.61 8.43 -19.49
C ALA A 38 4.05 8.93 -19.43
N ARG A 39 4.26 10.08 -18.80
CA ARG A 39 5.55 10.77 -18.73
C ARG A 39 5.88 11.12 -17.29
N LYS A 40 7.14 11.32 -17.03
CA LYS A 40 7.63 11.86 -15.76
C LYS A 40 6.92 13.15 -15.41
N GLY A 41 6.39 13.21 -14.19
CA GLY A 41 5.61 14.34 -13.68
C GLY A 41 4.10 14.18 -13.79
N ASP A 42 3.62 13.22 -14.60
CA ASP A 42 2.20 12.87 -14.64
C ASP A 42 1.73 12.29 -13.31
N VAL A 43 0.42 12.31 -13.12
CA VAL A 43 -0.25 11.76 -11.93
C VAL A 43 -1.21 10.67 -12.36
N ILE A 44 -1.25 9.57 -11.62
CA ILE A 44 -2.25 8.53 -11.74
C ILE A 44 -2.94 8.36 -10.40
N ALA A 45 -4.26 8.47 -10.40
CA ALA A 45 -5.05 8.18 -9.21
C ALA A 45 -5.10 6.66 -8.98
N VAL A 46 -4.90 6.24 -7.73
CA VAL A 46 -4.87 4.81 -7.36
C VAL A 46 -5.84 4.60 -6.20
N MET A 47 -6.92 3.86 -6.44
CA MET A 47 -7.96 3.54 -5.47
C MET A 47 -8.07 2.02 -5.33
N LEU A 48 -7.17 1.45 -4.55
CA LEU A 48 -7.08 0.03 -4.23
C LEU A 48 -7.07 -0.16 -2.70
N GLU A 49 -7.78 -1.15 -2.20
CA GLU A 49 -7.59 -1.59 -0.82
C GLU A 49 -6.18 -2.14 -0.63
N ASN A 50 -5.82 -2.54 0.61
CA ASN A 50 -4.54 -3.21 0.84
C ASN A 50 -4.52 -4.55 0.09
N ARG A 51 -3.82 -4.57 -1.04
CA ARG A 51 -3.66 -5.75 -1.89
C ARG A 51 -2.36 -5.68 -2.69
N SER A 52 -1.93 -6.79 -3.23
CA SER A 52 -0.62 -6.93 -3.89
C SER A 52 -0.46 -5.97 -5.07
N GLU A 53 -1.54 -5.74 -5.82
CA GLU A 53 -1.57 -4.84 -6.97
C GLU A 53 -1.25 -3.38 -6.60
N LEU A 54 -1.64 -2.94 -5.39
CA LEU A 54 -1.30 -1.58 -4.93
C LEU A 54 0.21 -1.40 -4.84
N ILE A 55 0.90 -2.36 -4.22
CA ILE A 55 2.36 -2.30 -4.05
C ILE A 55 3.08 -2.38 -5.41
N ALA A 56 2.68 -3.31 -6.27
CA ALA A 56 3.25 -3.42 -7.62
C ALA A 56 3.03 -2.14 -8.44
N THR A 57 1.83 -1.56 -8.35
CA THR A 57 1.45 -0.32 -9.05
C THR A 57 2.33 0.85 -8.62
N VAL A 58 2.43 1.11 -7.32
CA VAL A 58 3.22 2.27 -6.85
C VAL A 58 4.71 2.13 -7.17
N ILE A 59 5.26 0.92 -7.15
CA ILE A 59 6.65 0.67 -7.60
C ILE A 59 6.77 0.94 -9.11
N GLY A 60 5.84 0.43 -9.91
CA GLY A 60 5.86 0.59 -11.36
C GLY A 60 5.81 2.06 -11.78
N LEU A 61 4.87 2.82 -11.23
CA LEU A 61 4.72 4.25 -11.49
C LEU A 61 5.95 5.06 -11.01
N ALA A 62 6.49 4.73 -9.84
CA ALA A 62 7.71 5.34 -9.33
C ALA A 62 8.91 5.19 -10.27
N LYS A 63 9.06 4.03 -10.95
CA LYS A 63 10.16 3.76 -11.89
C LYS A 63 10.15 4.65 -13.13
N ILE A 64 9.02 5.21 -13.48
CA ILE A 64 8.84 6.08 -14.63
C ILE A 64 8.63 7.55 -14.23
N GLY A 65 8.75 7.87 -12.93
CA GLY A 65 8.59 9.22 -12.41
C GLY A 65 7.15 9.73 -12.44
N VAL A 66 6.18 8.84 -12.47
CA VAL A 66 4.74 9.14 -12.35
C VAL A 66 4.35 9.12 -10.89
N THR A 67 3.61 10.13 -10.44
CA THR A 67 3.16 10.25 -9.05
C THR A 67 1.88 9.43 -8.84
N SER A 68 1.88 8.54 -7.84
CA SER A 68 0.68 7.80 -7.44
C SER A 68 -0.16 8.64 -6.48
N ALA A 69 -1.37 9.04 -6.85
CA ALA A 69 -2.30 9.69 -5.92
C ALA A 69 -3.11 8.61 -5.19
N LEU A 70 -2.78 8.38 -3.92
CA LEU A 70 -3.32 7.29 -3.11
C LEU A 70 -4.70 7.68 -2.54
N VAL A 71 -5.77 7.38 -3.28
CA VAL A 71 -7.14 7.75 -2.92
C VAL A 71 -7.66 6.87 -1.80
N ASN A 72 -8.29 7.49 -0.80
CA ASN A 72 -8.91 6.77 0.31
C ASN A 72 -10.11 5.96 -0.19
N THR A 73 -10.06 4.64 -0.03
CA THR A 73 -11.08 3.69 -0.49
C THR A 73 -12.42 3.76 0.24
N SER A 74 -12.50 4.54 1.32
CA SER A 74 -13.75 4.78 2.04
C SER A 74 -14.49 6.05 1.57
N GLN A 75 -13.93 6.81 0.63
CA GLN A 75 -14.58 7.99 0.08
C GLN A 75 -15.64 7.61 -0.95
N THR A 76 -16.71 8.44 -1.01
CA THR A 76 -17.81 8.30 -1.96
C THR A 76 -18.31 9.68 -2.41
N GLY A 77 -19.09 9.72 -3.49
CA GLY A 77 -19.77 10.92 -4.00
C GLY A 77 -18.83 12.12 -4.19
N LYS A 78 -19.26 13.31 -3.84
CA LYS A 78 -18.55 14.58 -4.08
C LYS A 78 -17.15 14.64 -3.47
N VAL A 79 -16.93 13.98 -2.34
CA VAL A 79 -15.60 13.94 -1.69
C VAL A 79 -14.63 13.12 -2.53
N LEU A 80 -15.08 11.99 -3.07
CA LEU A 80 -14.29 11.15 -3.95
C LEU A 80 -14.00 11.85 -5.28
N THR A 81 -15.01 12.44 -5.93
CA THR A 81 -14.84 13.25 -7.16
C THR A 81 -13.79 14.34 -6.95
N HIS A 82 -13.91 15.09 -5.84
CA HIS A 82 -12.94 16.14 -5.51
C HIS A 82 -11.52 15.57 -5.36
N SER A 83 -11.36 14.46 -4.64
CA SER A 83 -10.02 13.88 -4.41
C SER A 83 -9.37 13.43 -5.71
N ILE A 84 -10.13 12.86 -6.64
CA ILE A 84 -9.61 12.41 -7.94
C ILE A 84 -9.25 13.62 -8.81
N ASN A 85 -10.19 14.56 -9.02
CA ASN A 85 -9.98 15.69 -9.94
C ASN A 85 -8.94 16.69 -9.41
N LEU A 86 -8.76 16.81 -8.08
CA LEU A 86 -7.79 17.73 -7.44
C LEU A 86 -6.36 17.58 -7.98
N VAL A 87 -5.97 16.38 -8.33
CA VAL A 87 -4.59 16.07 -8.77
C VAL A 87 -4.45 15.97 -10.28
N ASN A 88 -5.52 16.25 -11.03
CA ASN A 88 -5.58 16.21 -12.49
C ASN A 88 -4.90 14.95 -13.06
N PRO A 89 -5.39 13.74 -12.74
CA PRO A 89 -4.74 12.51 -13.12
C PRO A 89 -4.90 12.22 -14.62
N ILE A 90 -3.92 11.52 -15.22
CA ILE A 90 -4.03 11.03 -16.61
C ILE A 90 -4.75 9.68 -16.73
N ALA A 91 -4.92 8.98 -15.61
CA ALA A 91 -5.64 7.72 -15.49
C ALA A 91 -6.07 7.47 -14.05
N LEU A 92 -7.05 6.59 -13.86
CA LEU A 92 -7.49 6.06 -12.58
C LEU A 92 -7.28 4.54 -12.57
N ILE A 93 -6.53 4.03 -11.60
CA ILE A 93 -6.43 2.60 -11.30
C ILE A 93 -7.34 2.30 -10.13
N LEU A 94 -8.23 1.34 -10.29
CA LEU A 94 -9.16 0.94 -9.24
C LEU A 94 -9.27 -0.59 -9.12
N GLY A 95 -9.64 -1.05 -7.94
CA GLY A 95 -10.02 -2.42 -7.71
C GLY A 95 -11.52 -2.65 -7.87
N GLU A 96 -11.89 -3.89 -8.16
CA GLU A 96 -13.30 -4.31 -8.23
C GLU A 96 -14.06 -3.94 -6.94
N GLU A 97 -13.38 -3.99 -5.79
CA GLU A 97 -13.93 -3.71 -4.47
C GLU A 97 -14.44 -2.28 -4.27
N VAL A 98 -14.01 -1.33 -5.12
CA VAL A 98 -14.41 0.08 -5.07
C VAL A 98 -15.12 0.53 -6.34
N GLN A 99 -15.36 -0.36 -7.30
CA GLN A 99 -15.93 -0.04 -8.60
C GLN A 99 -17.25 0.71 -8.49
N SER A 100 -18.18 0.23 -7.66
CA SER A 100 -19.50 0.87 -7.51
C SER A 100 -19.40 2.34 -7.09
N CYS A 101 -18.42 2.69 -6.24
CA CYS A 101 -18.20 4.07 -5.83
C CYS A 101 -17.71 4.95 -7.00
N ILE A 102 -16.99 4.37 -7.95
CA ILE A 102 -16.53 5.06 -9.17
C ILE A 102 -17.65 5.16 -10.18
N ASP A 103 -18.45 4.11 -10.36
CA ASP A 103 -19.62 4.13 -11.27
C ASP A 103 -20.59 5.25 -10.90
N ASP A 104 -20.83 5.46 -9.60
CA ASP A 104 -21.72 6.52 -9.08
C ASP A 104 -21.26 7.95 -9.43
N ILE A 105 -19.98 8.18 -9.67
CA ILE A 105 -19.39 9.51 -9.91
C ILE A 105 -18.67 9.61 -11.25
N ARG A 106 -18.74 8.57 -12.07
CA ARG A 106 -17.93 8.45 -13.30
C ARG A 106 -18.07 9.64 -14.24
N ALA A 107 -19.31 10.18 -14.38
CA ALA A 107 -19.59 11.32 -15.22
C ALA A 107 -18.95 12.64 -14.72
N ASP A 108 -18.60 12.70 -13.44
CA ASP A 108 -18.01 13.88 -12.80
C ASP A 108 -16.46 13.79 -12.75
N ILE A 109 -15.88 12.68 -13.20
CA ILE A 109 -14.41 12.50 -13.25
C ILE A 109 -13.91 13.00 -14.61
N GLU A 110 -12.93 13.90 -14.57
CA GLU A 110 -12.34 14.53 -15.76
C GLU A 110 -11.29 13.62 -16.42
N LEU A 111 -11.71 12.43 -16.89
CA LEU A 111 -10.87 11.43 -17.57
C LEU A 111 -11.55 10.89 -18.84
N ALA A 112 -10.75 10.56 -19.86
CA ALA A 112 -11.23 9.83 -21.02
C ALA A 112 -11.66 8.39 -20.64
N GLU A 113 -12.61 7.81 -21.38
CA GLU A 113 -13.20 6.51 -21.06
C GLU A 113 -12.16 5.37 -21.00
N ASP A 114 -11.13 5.39 -21.85
CA ASP A 114 -10.05 4.41 -21.90
C ASP A 114 -8.99 4.57 -20.81
N ARG A 115 -9.20 5.48 -19.85
CA ARG A 115 -8.29 5.81 -18.77
C ARG A 115 -8.71 5.25 -17.41
N PHE A 116 -9.79 4.48 -17.35
CA PHE A 116 -10.24 3.77 -16.16
C PHE A 116 -9.69 2.34 -16.20
N HIS A 117 -8.63 2.10 -15.44
CA HIS A 117 -7.93 0.82 -15.36
C HIS A 117 -8.38 0.03 -14.14
N TRP A 118 -8.81 -1.18 -14.35
CA TRP A 118 -9.46 -2.00 -13.34
C TRP A 118 -8.65 -3.28 -13.05
N PHE A 119 -8.60 -3.65 -11.77
CA PHE A 119 -8.11 -4.95 -11.32
C PHE A 119 -9.25 -5.78 -10.72
N ALA A 120 -9.41 -7.02 -11.17
CA ALA A 120 -10.31 -7.98 -10.55
C ALA A 120 -9.96 -8.21 -9.08
N ASP A 121 -10.96 -8.49 -8.25
CA ASP A 121 -10.72 -8.95 -6.89
C ASP A 121 -10.44 -10.45 -6.90
N GLN A 122 -9.21 -10.83 -6.62
CA GLN A 122 -8.79 -12.22 -6.62
C GLN A 122 -9.40 -13.04 -5.47
N ALA A 123 -9.85 -12.39 -4.38
CA ALA A 123 -10.56 -13.07 -3.30
C ALA A 123 -11.91 -13.67 -3.75
N THR A 124 -12.47 -13.12 -4.83
CA THR A 124 -13.72 -13.60 -5.46
C THR A 124 -13.46 -14.51 -6.65
N ARG A 125 -12.28 -15.07 -6.81
CA ARG A 125 -11.77 -15.86 -7.96
C ARG A 125 -12.67 -16.93 -8.58
N GLN A 126 -13.93 -17.01 -8.22
CA GLN A 126 -14.90 -17.85 -8.94
C GLN A 126 -15.24 -17.37 -10.35
N ASN A 127 -14.90 -16.10 -10.66
CA ASN A 127 -15.02 -15.55 -12.01
C ASN A 127 -13.83 -14.60 -12.27
N VAL A 128 -12.78 -15.08 -12.93
CA VAL A 128 -11.87 -14.22 -13.68
C VAL A 128 -12.68 -13.63 -14.84
N GLY A 129 -13.61 -12.75 -14.51
CA GLY A 129 -14.47 -12.07 -15.47
C GLY A 129 -13.66 -11.06 -16.26
N SER A 130 -14.02 -10.88 -17.51
CA SER A 130 -13.61 -9.72 -18.30
C SER A 130 -13.96 -8.45 -17.53
N ALA A 131 -13.11 -7.42 -17.63
CA ALA A 131 -13.42 -6.11 -17.03
C ALA A 131 -14.84 -5.66 -17.42
N PRO A 132 -15.56 -4.99 -16.53
CA PRO A 132 -16.86 -4.42 -16.84
C PRO A 132 -16.78 -3.46 -18.04
N ALA A 133 -17.90 -3.26 -18.74
CA ALA A 133 -17.94 -2.31 -19.84
C ALA A 133 -17.46 -0.92 -19.41
N GLY A 134 -16.61 -0.30 -20.22
CA GLY A 134 -16.01 1.00 -19.93
C GLY A 134 -14.75 0.94 -19.03
N TYR A 135 -14.29 -0.23 -18.66
CA TYR A 135 -13.04 -0.41 -17.89
C TYR A 135 -12.00 -1.21 -18.68
N VAL A 136 -10.75 -0.87 -18.50
CA VAL A 136 -9.61 -1.60 -19.06
C VAL A 136 -9.11 -2.60 -18.02
N ASN A 137 -9.13 -3.90 -18.33
CA ASN A 137 -8.53 -4.93 -17.47
C ASN A 137 -7.01 -4.75 -17.42
N LEU A 138 -6.50 -4.18 -16.34
CA LEU A 138 -5.09 -3.85 -16.25
C LEU A 138 -4.21 -5.10 -16.17
N ALA A 139 -4.66 -6.15 -15.48
CA ALA A 139 -3.92 -7.41 -15.39
C ALA A 139 -3.66 -8.04 -16.76
N GLU A 140 -4.70 -8.08 -17.62
CA GLU A 140 -4.55 -8.59 -19.00
C GLU A 140 -3.62 -7.72 -19.84
N LYS A 141 -3.73 -6.37 -19.69
CA LYS A 141 -2.93 -5.44 -20.48
C LYS A 141 -1.44 -5.52 -20.18
N ILE A 142 -1.08 -5.69 -18.90
CA ILE A 142 0.33 -5.69 -18.48
C ILE A 142 1.05 -7.00 -18.73
N ASP A 143 0.34 -8.11 -18.88
CA ASP A 143 0.93 -9.46 -18.95
C ASP A 143 1.95 -9.63 -20.08
N HIS A 144 1.77 -8.93 -21.17
CA HIS A 144 2.64 -8.99 -22.37
C HIS A 144 3.83 -8.02 -22.34
N PHE A 145 3.94 -7.17 -21.31
CA PHE A 145 5.00 -6.18 -21.23
C PHE A 145 6.29 -6.72 -20.62
N ALA A 146 7.38 -6.02 -20.91
CA ALA A 146 8.73 -6.42 -20.52
C ALA A 146 8.90 -6.41 -18.97
N LYS A 147 9.61 -7.41 -18.49
CA LYS A 147 9.90 -7.63 -17.05
C LYS A 147 11.20 -6.98 -16.57
N PHE A 148 12.01 -6.41 -17.48
CA PHE A 148 13.21 -5.68 -17.11
C PHE A 148 12.91 -4.22 -16.77
N ASN A 149 13.81 -3.58 -15.99
CA ASN A 149 13.62 -2.18 -15.60
C ASN A 149 13.53 -1.23 -16.80
N PRO A 150 12.53 -0.32 -16.84
CA PRO A 150 12.48 0.69 -17.89
C PRO A 150 13.71 1.61 -17.85
N ALA A 151 14.19 2.04 -19.01
CA ALA A 151 15.33 2.95 -19.11
C ALA A 151 15.09 4.28 -18.39
N THR A 152 13.83 4.73 -18.33
CA THR A 152 13.41 5.93 -17.61
C THR A 152 13.69 5.91 -16.10
N THR A 153 13.86 4.72 -15.49
CA THR A 153 14.16 4.61 -14.06
C THR A 153 15.42 5.42 -13.67
N HIS A 154 16.39 5.52 -14.55
CA HIS A 154 17.62 6.29 -14.31
C HIS A 154 17.43 7.81 -14.39
N THR A 155 16.30 8.28 -14.94
CA THR A 155 16.00 9.72 -15.07
C THR A 155 15.19 10.29 -13.91
N VAL A 156 14.68 9.42 -13.03
CA VAL A 156 13.91 9.82 -11.85
C VAL A 156 14.85 10.46 -10.83
N GLN A 157 14.44 11.61 -10.30
CA GLN A 157 15.22 12.42 -9.38
C GLN A 157 14.55 12.53 -8.01
N GLY A 158 15.33 12.83 -6.98
CA GLY A 158 14.84 12.98 -5.62
C GLY A 158 13.72 14.01 -5.45
N LYS A 159 13.70 15.06 -6.27
CA LYS A 159 12.66 16.11 -6.25
C LYS A 159 11.33 15.69 -6.90
N ASP A 160 11.34 14.61 -7.70
CA ASP A 160 10.13 14.15 -8.40
C ASP A 160 9.11 13.62 -7.40
N GLY A 161 7.83 13.76 -7.73
CA GLY A 161 6.73 13.25 -6.92
C GLY A 161 6.71 11.72 -6.90
N LEU A 162 6.48 11.15 -5.74
CA LEU A 162 6.30 9.71 -5.54
C LEU A 162 4.83 9.41 -5.23
N PHE A 163 4.29 10.09 -4.21
CA PHE A 163 2.90 9.96 -3.79
C PHE A 163 2.22 11.31 -3.64
N TYR A 164 0.92 11.34 -3.90
CA TYR A 164 0.00 12.23 -3.19
C TYR A 164 -0.66 11.44 -2.07
N ILE A 165 -0.53 11.95 -0.84
CA ILE A 165 -1.22 11.41 0.34
C ILE A 165 -2.26 12.45 0.77
N TYR A 166 -3.51 12.02 0.93
CA TYR A 166 -4.60 12.93 1.27
C TYR A 166 -4.71 13.12 2.78
N THR A 167 -4.97 14.36 3.18
CA THR A 167 -5.22 14.75 4.57
C THR A 167 -6.59 15.39 4.70
N SER A 168 -7.21 15.29 5.87
CA SER A 168 -8.44 16.02 6.18
C SER A 168 -8.16 17.51 6.16
N GLY A 169 -8.76 18.23 5.20
CA GLY A 169 -8.64 19.68 5.13
C GLY A 169 -9.47 20.35 6.25
N THR A 170 -9.00 21.48 6.77
CA THR A 170 -9.77 22.32 7.72
C THR A 170 -11.07 22.84 7.12
N THR A 171 -11.23 22.83 5.81
CA THR A 171 -12.38 23.26 5.03
C THR A 171 -13.38 22.13 4.70
N GLY A 172 -13.17 20.93 5.21
CA GLY A 172 -14.03 19.76 5.01
C GLY A 172 -13.70 18.91 3.77
N LEU A 173 -12.99 19.43 2.77
CA LEU A 173 -12.53 18.64 1.61
C LEU A 173 -11.07 18.22 1.77
N PRO A 174 -10.69 17.02 1.29
CA PRO A 174 -9.33 16.53 1.35
C PRO A 174 -8.33 17.42 0.58
N LYS A 175 -7.12 17.53 1.12
CA LYS A 175 -5.96 18.16 0.45
C LYS A 175 -4.95 17.10 0.09
N ALA A 176 -4.38 17.19 -1.12
CA ALA A 176 -3.33 16.29 -1.58
C ALA A 176 -1.95 16.87 -1.19
N VAL A 177 -1.20 16.11 -0.41
CA VAL A 177 0.17 16.49 0.00
C VAL A 177 1.15 15.67 -0.81
N ILE A 178 2.07 16.35 -1.52
CA ILE A 178 3.10 15.67 -2.31
C ILE A 178 4.19 15.08 -1.40
N PHE A 179 4.49 13.82 -1.63
CA PHE A 179 5.60 13.09 -1.03
C PHE A 179 6.61 12.73 -2.13
N THR A 180 7.82 13.28 -2.05
CA THR A 180 8.84 13.13 -3.08
C THR A 180 9.74 11.91 -2.87
N HIS A 181 10.49 11.51 -3.89
CA HIS A 181 11.51 10.46 -3.77
C HIS A 181 12.60 10.80 -2.73
N SER A 182 12.98 12.10 -2.57
CA SER A 182 13.91 12.51 -1.49
C SER A 182 13.34 12.25 -0.10
N ARG A 183 12.04 12.55 0.11
CA ARG A 183 11.38 12.25 1.39
C ARG A 183 11.32 10.74 1.65
N TRP A 184 11.10 9.94 0.59
CA TRP A 184 11.16 8.49 0.69
C TRP A 184 12.54 8.00 1.09
N THR A 185 13.61 8.54 0.47
CA THR A 185 14.99 8.18 0.80
C THR A 185 15.34 8.52 2.25
N LEU A 186 14.87 9.67 2.74
CA LEU A 186 15.03 10.05 4.15
C LEU A 186 14.28 9.08 5.07
N ALA A 187 13.01 8.80 4.76
CA ALA A 187 12.19 7.86 5.53
C ALA A 187 12.80 6.44 5.52
N TYR A 188 13.31 5.98 4.38
CA TYR A 188 14.03 4.71 4.25
C TYR A 188 15.23 4.64 5.21
N GLY A 189 16.05 5.68 5.29
CA GLY A 189 17.17 5.74 6.23
C GLY A 189 16.71 5.77 7.68
N THR A 190 15.74 6.62 8.00
CA THR A 190 15.22 6.80 9.37
C THR A 190 14.54 5.53 9.88
N TYR A 191 13.52 5.05 9.17
CA TYR A 191 12.75 3.88 9.63
C TYR A 191 13.51 2.57 9.48
N GLY A 192 14.45 2.49 8.51
CA GLY A 192 15.38 1.40 8.40
C GLY A 192 16.29 1.28 9.62
N HIS A 193 16.80 2.40 10.13
CA HIS A 193 17.62 2.44 11.34
C HIS A 193 16.82 2.13 12.61
N ILE A 194 15.66 2.78 12.76
CA ILE A 194 14.82 2.64 13.97
C ILE A 194 14.26 1.22 14.09
N LEU A 195 13.73 0.66 13.01
CA LEU A 195 13.14 -0.68 13.01
C LEU A 195 14.19 -1.78 12.98
N ASP A 196 15.32 -1.54 12.35
CA ASP A 196 16.46 -2.48 12.21
C ASP A 196 16.00 -3.91 11.84
N LEU A 197 15.05 -4.01 10.90
CA LEU A 197 14.55 -5.29 10.41
C LEU A 197 15.62 -6.02 9.59
N LYS A 198 15.58 -7.34 9.62
CA LYS A 198 16.48 -8.23 8.87
C LYS A 198 15.69 -9.04 7.84
N THR A 199 16.37 -9.79 7.00
CA THR A 199 15.79 -10.57 5.90
C THR A 199 14.81 -11.66 6.34
N ASP A 200 14.88 -12.11 7.58
CA ASP A 200 13.98 -13.08 8.19
C ASP A 200 12.83 -12.45 8.99
N ASP A 201 12.81 -11.11 9.07
CA ASP A 201 11.73 -10.38 9.72
C ASP A 201 10.51 -10.22 8.80
N VAL A 202 9.34 -10.23 9.42
CA VAL A 202 8.06 -9.99 8.75
C VAL A 202 7.33 -8.86 9.48
N MET A 203 7.04 -7.79 8.75
CA MET A 203 6.23 -6.66 9.23
C MET A 203 4.78 -6.86 8.82
N TYR A 204 3.89 -7.07 9.80
CA TYR A 204 2.46 -7.19 9.57
C TYR A 204 1.77 -5.84 9.63
N VAL A 205 1.02 -5.50 8.56
CA VAL A 205 0.36 -4.20 8.38
C VAL A 205 -1.11 -4.38 7.99
N THR A 206 -2.01 -3.89 8.86
CA THR A 206 -3.46 -3.80 8.60
C THR A 206 -3.91 -2.37 8.36
N LEU A 207 -2.96 -1.43 8.49
CA LEU A 207 -3.22 -0.01 8.26
C LEU A 207 -3.44 0.25 6.78
N PRO A 208 -4.37 1.15 6.41
CA PRO A 208 -4.56 1.50 5.02
C PRO A 208 -3.26 2.03 4.39
N LEU A 209 -2.87 1.44 3.25
CA LEU A 209 -1.65 1.83 2.53
C LEU A 209 -1.79 3.17 1.79
N TYR A 210 -2.97 3.75 1.71
CA TYR A 210 -3.15 5.13 1.26
C TYR A 210 -2.78 6.17 2.34
N HIS A 211 -2.43 5.74 3.57
CA HIS A 211 -1.91 6.60 4.64
C HIS A 211 -0.42 6.40 4.88
N ALA A 212 0.24 7.49 5.30
CA ALA A 212 1.69 7.52 5.49
C ALA A 212 2.22 6.44 6.44
N THR A 213 1.52 6.10 7.52
CA THR A 213 1.99 5.10 8.48
C THR A 213 2.18 3.72 7.82
N GLY A 214 1.24 3.28 7.00
CA GLY A 214 1.35 2.00 6.28
C GLY A 214 2.41 2.06 5.17
N ILE A 215 2.20 2.98 4.20
CA ILE A 215 3.00 3.01 2.97
C ILE A 215 4.40 3.58 3.18
N VAL A 216 4.61 4.52 4.11
CA VAL A 216 5.92 5.14 4.31
C VAL A 216 6.62 4.53 5.52
N VAL A 217 6.04 4.60 6.72
CA VAL A 217 6.74 4.19 7.95
C VAL A 217 7.05 2.70 7.93
N CYS A 218 6.03 1.86 7.77
CA CYS A 218 6.21 0.41 7.82
C CYS A 218 7.00 -0.12 6.63
N TRP A 219 6.61 0.29 5.41
CA TRP A 219 7.23 -0.27 4.20
C TRP A 219 8.67 0.21 3.97
N CYS A 220 9.03 1.44 4.35
CA CYS A 220 10.45 1.87 4.32
C CYS A 220 11.34 0.99 5.20
N GLY A 221 10.89 0.65 6.41
CA GLY A 221 11.62 -0.26 7.30
C GLY A 221 11.80 -1.66 6.70
N VAL A 222 10.74 -2.19 6.09
CA VAL A 222 10.78 -3.48 5.38
C VAL A 222 11.80 -3.46 4.24
N ILE A 223 11.75 -2.47 3.36
CA ILE A 223 12.68 -2.38 2.22
C ILE A 223 14.11 -2.17 2.70
N ALA A 224 14.34 -1.39 3.75
CA ALA A 224 15.67 -1.15 4.30
C ALA A 224 16.32 -2.44 4.82
N GLY A 225 15.54 -3.27 5.51
CA GLY A 225 15.97 -4.56 6.03
C GLY A 225 16.03 -5.69 5.00
N SER A 226 15.49 -5.47 3.79
CA SER A 226 15.17 -6.55 2.84
C SER A 226 14.29 -7.64 3.48
N ALA A 227 13.41 -7.21 4.39
CA ALA A 227 12.45 -8.00 5.15
C ALA A 227 11.15 -8.24 4.33
N THR A 228 10.17 -8.87 4.92
CA THR A 228 8.88 -9.18 4.29
C THR A 228 7.79 -8.24 4.77
N LEU A 229 7.00 -7.69 3.87
CA LEU A 229 5.75 -6.99 4.18
C LEU A 229 4.60 -7.99 4.12
N ALA A 230 3.90 -8.21 5.22
CA ALA A 230 2.65 -8.97 5.25
C ALA A 230 1.49 -7.99 5.43
N ILE A 231 0.56 -7.97 4.51
CA ILE A 231 -0.57 -7.05 4.53
C ILE A 231 -1.90 -7.79 4.69
N ARG A 232 -2.84 -7.10 5.33
CA ARG A 232 -4.25 -7.52 5.37
C ARG A 232 -5.10 -6.45 4.71
N ARG A 233 -6.11 -6.87 3.99
CA ARG A 233 -7.05 -5.99 3.28
C ARG A 233 -7.68 -4.94 4.19
N LYS A 234 -8.29 -5.39 5.29
CA LYS A 234 -8.88 -4.53 6.32
C LYS A 234 -8.58 -5.06 7.71
N TYR A 235 -8.46 -4.16 8.67
CA TYR A 235 -8.30 -4.53 10.07
C TYR A 235 -9.44 -5.41 10.58
N SER A 236 -9.10 -6.42 11.37
CA SER A 236 -10.04 -7.28 12.08
C SER A 236 -9.46 -7.70 13.41
N THR A 237 -10.10 -7.31 14.52
CA THR A 237 -9.65 -7.65 15.88
C THR A 237 -9.57 -9.16 16.10
N SER A 238 -10.55 -9.91 15.61
CA SER A 238 -10.63 -11.38 15.79
C SER A 238 -9.62 -12.17 14.94
N ALA A 239 -9.15 -11.57 13.84
CA ALA A 239 -8.18 -12.21 12.94
C ALA A 239 -6.74 -11.76 13.23
N PHE A 240 -6.52 -10.63 13.89
CA PHE A 240 -5.22 -9.96 14.02
C PHE A 240 -4.10 -10.91 14.47
N TRP A 241 -4.24 -11.52 15.64
CA TRP A 241 -3.19 -12.41 16.17
C TRP A 241 -3.09 -13.74 15.40
N LYS A 242 -4.18 -14.21 14.78
CA LYS A 242 -4.14 -15.38 13.90
C LYS A 242 -3.31 -15.10 12.64
N ASP A 243 -3.45 -13.92 12.07
CA ASP A 243 -2.66 -13.51 10.91
C ASP A 243 -1.18 -13.29 11.32
N VAL A 244 -0.93 -12.67 12.47
CA VAL A 244 0.43 -12.53 13.03
C VAL A 244 1.12 -13.89 13.15
N GLN A 245 0.41 -14.92 13.59
CA GLN A 245 0.91 -16.31 13.60
C GLN A 245 1.07 -16.89 12.21
N LYS A 246 0.04 -16.76 11.35
CA LYS A 246 0.04 -17.27 9.96
C LYS A 246 1.25 -16.78 9.19
N PHE A 247 1.53 -15.47 9.27
CA PHE A 247 2.66 -14.85 8.57
C PHE A 247 3.98 -14.94 9.36
N ASN A 248 3.97 -15.53 10.56
CA ASN A 248 5.13 -15.55 11.44
C ASN A 248 5.73 -14.14 11.62
N ALA A 249 4.89 -13.14 11.89
CA ALA A 249 5.30 -11.76 11.99
C ALA A 249 6.19 -11.50 13.22
N SER A 250 7.23 -10.68 13.04
CA SER A 250 8.16 -10.25 14.10
C SER A 250 7.98 -8.78 14.49
N ALA A 251 7.33 -8.01 13.59
CA ALA A 251 6.99 -6.61 13.81
C ALA A 251 5.57 -6.31 13.32
N ILE A 252 4.95 -5.27 13.87
CA ILE A 252 3.61 -4.82 13.47
C ILE A 252 3.52 -3.31 13.33
N GLY A 253 2.73 -2.84 12.34
CA GLY A 253 2.33 -1.45 12.19
C GLY A 253 1.04 -1.18 12.95
N TYR A 254 0.95 -0.06 13.69
CA TYR A 254 -0.23 0.25 14.48
C TYR A 254 -0.67 1.72 14.41
N VAL A 255 -1.92 1.96 14.81
CA VAL A 255 -2.43 3.23 15.30
C VAL A 255 -3.10 2.99 16.65
N GLY A 256 -3.16 4.01 17.50
CA GLY A 256 -3.63 3.86 18.88
C GLY A 256 -5.01 3.23 19.03
N GLU A 257 -5.91 3.48 18.08
CA GLU A 257 -7.25 2.91 18.08
C GLU A 257 -7.24 1.38 17.84
N LEU A 258 -6.33 0.88 16.99
CA LEU A 258 -6.09 -0.56 16.80
C LEU A 258 -5.66 -1.21 18.12
N CYS A 259 -4.73 -0.56 18.85
CA CYS A 259 -4.29 -1.06 20.14
C CYS A 259 -5.43 -1.09 21.18
N ARG A 260 -6.32 -0.09 21.14
CA ARG A 260 -7.51 -0.06 22.00
C ARG A 260 -8.43 -1.24 21.70
N TYR A 261 -8.76 -1.50 20.42
CA TYR A 261 -9.62 -2.63 20.06
C TYR A 261 -9.03 -3.98 20.47
N LEU A 262 -7.71 -4.17 20.33
CA LEU A 262 -7.03 -5.38 20.80
C LEU A 262 -7.08 -5.52 22.31
N MET A 263 -6.94 -4.41 23.06
CA MET A 263 -7.04 -4.42 24.53
C MET A 263 -8.46 -4.70 25.02
N ASP A 264 -9.49 -4.21 24.32
CA ASP A 264 -10.89 -4.42 24.65
C ASP A 264 -11.37 -5.86 24.35
N ALA A 265 -10.68 -6.58 23.47
CA ALA A 265 -10.97 -7.96 23.17
C ALA A 265 -10.69 -8.88 24.38
N PRO A 266 -11.48 -9.97 24.58
CA PRO A 266 -11.20 -10.92 25.65
C PRO A 266 -9.78 -11.50 25.55
N PRO A 267 -9.10 -11.75 26.68
CA PRO A 267 -7.82 -12.44 26.67
C PRO A 267 -7.91 -13.81 26.00
N SER A 268 -6.86 -14.20 25.30
CA SER A 268 -6.78 -15.45 24.56
C SER A 268 -5.38 -16.06 24.66
N GLU A 269 -5.27 -17.37 24.53
CA GLU A 269 -3.98 -18.08 24.48
C GLU A 269 -3.07 -17.60 23.34
N ILE A 270 -3.67 -17.11 22.23
CA ILE A 270 -2.91 -16.58 21.10
C ILE A 270 -2.31 -15.19 21.36
N ASP A 271 -2.71 -14.49 22.42
CA ASP A 271 -2.20 -13.14 22.75
C ASP A 271 -0.66 -13.09 22.87
N ARG A 272 -0.04 -14.23 23.18
CA ARG A 272 1.43 -14.36 23.31
C ARG A 272 2.05 -15.45 22.46
N ALA A 273 1.25 -16.17 21.68
CA ALA A 273 1.73 -17.28 20.87
C ALA A 273 2.30 -16.77 19.52
N HIS A 274 3.20 -15.80 19.57
CA HIS A 274 3.82 -15.17 18.41
C HIS A 274 5.25 -14.68 18.72
N ARG A 275 6.00 -14.29 17.69
CA ARG A 275 7.37 -13.77 17.82
C ARG A 275 7.49 -12.24 17.68
N VAL A 276 6.38 -11.49 17.73
CA VAL A 276 6.42 -10.03 17.65
C VAL A 276 7.21 -9.45 18.81
N THR A 277 8.25 -8.69 18.49
CA THR A 277 9.07 -7.97 19.46
C THR A 277 8.95 -6.46 19.35
N LYS A 278 8.64 -5.97 18.14
CA LYS A 278 8.60 -4.55 17.81
C LYS A 278 7.25 -4.14 17.23
N MET A 279 6.84 -2.92 17.52
CA MET A 279 5.75 -2.28 16.81
C MET A 279 6.06 -0.80 16.59
N ILE A 280 5.57 -0.27 15.46
CA ILE A 280 5.76 1.14 15.10
C ILE A 280 4.44 1.75 14.65
N GLY A 281 4.19 2.97 15.10
CA GLY A 281 2.97 3.67 14.74
C GLY A 281 2.84 5.00 15.43
N ASN A 282 1.62 5.33 15.80
CA ASN A 282 1.35 6.58 16.51
C ASN A 282 0.02 6.53 17.29
N GLY A 283 -0.07 7.35 18.32
CA GLY A 283 -1.31 7.62 19.05
C GLY A 283 -1.70 6.53 20.05
N MET A 284 -0.78 5.72 20.54
CA MET A 284 -1.06 4.81 21.64
C MET A 284 -1.26 5.61 22.94
N ARG A 285 -2.41 5.44 23.56
CA ARG A 285 -2.73 6.17 24.80
C ARG A 285 -1.81 5.73 25.94
N PRO A 286 -1.25 6.66 26.75
CA PRO A 286 -0.35 6.33 27.85
C PRO A 286 -0.94 5.32 28.86
N ASN A 287 -2.25 5.38 29.09
CA ASN A 287 -2.93 4.50 30.07
C ASN A 287 -3.02 3.02 29.65
N ILE A 288 -2.80 2.71 28.36
CA ILE A 288 -2.79 1.33 27.87
C ILE A 288 -1.38 0.85 27.47
N TRP A 289 -0.39 1.73 27.39
CA TRP A 289 0.95 1.47 26.87
C TRP A 289 1.62 0.25 27.55
N ASP A 290 1.81 0.31 28.85
CA ASP A 290 2.45 -0.77 29.60
C ASP A 290 1.57 -2.03 29.66
N LYS A 291 0.25 -1.85 29.79
CA LYS A 291 -0.70 -2.96 29.80
C LYS A 291 -0.69 -3.73 28.47
N PHE A 292 -0.58 -3.00 27.35
CA PHE A 292 -0.47 -3.60 26.01
C PHE A 292 0.81 -4.43 25.88
N LYS A 293 1.96 -3.83 26.21
CA LYS A 293 3.24 -4.53 26.21
C LYS A 293 3.21 -5.78 27.08
N GLN A 294 2.64 -5.67 28.27
CA GLN A 294 2.55 -6.76 29.23
C GLN A 294 1.61 -7.88 28.76
N ARG A 295 0.43 -7.53 28.20
CA ARG A 295 -0.54 -8.51 27.72
C ARG A 295 -0.01 -9.27 26.51
N PHE A 296 0.50 -8.56 25.51
CA PHE A 296 0.89 -9.14 24.24
C PHE A 296 2.39 -9.47 24.14
N GLY A 297 3.20 -9.20 25.16
CA GLY A 297 4.62 -9.57 25.18
C GLY A 297 5.50 -8.75 24.22
N VAL A 298 5.02 -7.60 23.75
CA VAL A 298 5.76 -6.71 22.85
C VAL A 298 6.85 -5.97 23.65
N LYS A 299 8.10 -6.03 23.17
CA LYS A 299 9.25 -5.45 23.87
C LYS A 299 9.41 -3.95 23.57
N GLU A 300 9.33 -3.62 22.29
CA GLU A 300 9.58 -2.26 21.79
C GLU A 300 8.31 -1.69 21.13
N VAL A 301 7.91 -0.51 21.59
CA VAL A 301 6.85 0.28 20.98
C VAL A 301 7.47 1.61 20.57
N LEU A 302 7.39 1.92 19.29
CA LEU A 302 8.02 3.09 18.66
C LEU A 302 6.94 4.05 18.14
N GLU A 303 7.09 5.35 18.46
CA GLU A 303 6.25 6.44 17.95
C GLU A 303 7.08 7.59 17.36
#